data_5889edbbe7d54efcea71fb06ac367ad2
#
_entry.id   5889edbbe7d54efcea71fb06ac367ad2
#
_cell.length_a   1.000
_cell.length_b   1.000
_cell.length_c   1.000
_cell.angle_alpha   90.00
_cell.angle_beta   90.00
_cell.angle_gamma   90.00
#
_symmetry.space_group_name_H-M   'P 1'
#
loop_
_entity.id
_entity.type
_entity.pdbx_description
1 polymer ?
#
loop_
_entity_poly.entity_id
_entity_poly.type
_entity_poly.pdbx_seq_one_letter_code
_entity_poly.pdbx_strand_id
1 'polypeptide(L)'
;MKKLFIIFPLIISGCYLANGSPSQYKFWIKPQASMEEQKNDWAFCRKQSNDNLSEADKNLLKEGDTNWENLYHRKQDYERYSYLIRKEGAYFRNCIYQLGYRFKAPLYWCLAQDGDNTRICTENMKYRN
;
A
#
# COMPACT_ATOMS: atom_id res chain seq x y z
N MET A 1 15.13 -50.18 -31.14
CA MET A 1 15.20 -49.47 -29.86
C MET A 1 14.54 -48.14 -29.98
N LYS A 2 13.32 -48.01 -29.46
CA LYS A 2 12.61 -46.74 -29.50
C LYS A 2 13.09 -45.89 -28.36
N LYS A 3 13.83 -44.81 -28.67
CA LYS A 3 14.21 -43.77 -27.70
C LYS A 3 12.97 -42.98 -27.35
N LEU A 4 12.47 -43.26 -26.16
CA LEU A 4 11.38 -42.50 -25.57
C LEU A 4 11.94 -41.14 -25.13
N PHE A 5 11.75 -40.10 -25.93
CA PHE A 5 12.00 -38.73 -25.53
C PHE A 5 10.92 -38.34 -24.52
N ILE A 6 11.24 -38.47 -23.25
CA ILE A 6 10.45 -37.84 -22.18
C ILE A 6 10.69 -36.36 -22.28
N ILE A 7 9.80 -35.67 -22.95
CA ILE A 7 9.69 -34.22 -22.88
C ILE A 7 9.18 -33.93 -21.47
N PHE A 8 10.11 -33.60 -20.60
CA PHE A 8 9.82 -33.04 -19.30
C PHE A 8 9.17 -31.69 -19.57
N PRO A 9 7.89 -31.45 -19.25
CA PRO A 9 7.34 -30.13 -19.30
C PRO A 9 8.10 -29.34 -18.22
N LEU A 10 8.98 -28.46 -18.65
CA LEU A 10 9.47 -27.38 -17.82
C LEU A 10 8.24 -26.59 -17.40
N ILE A 11 7.69 -27.02 -16.27
CA ILE A 11 6.79 -26.17 -15.51
C ILE A 11 7.68 -25.00 -15.07
N ILE A 12 7.71 -23.99 -15.91
CA ILE A 12 8.15 -22.67 -15.48
C ILE A 12 7.04 -22.19 -14.54
N SER A 13 7.03 -22.77 -13.34
CA SER A 13 6.50 -22.07 -12.20
C SER A 13 7.35 -20.82 -12.11
N GLY A 14 6.97 -19.80 -12.87
CA GLY A 14 7.46 -18.48 -12.62
C GLY A 14 7.27 -18.29 -11.13
N CYS A 15 8.36 -18.31 -10.37
CA CYS A 15 8.35 -17.72 -9.07
C CYS A 15 7.88 -16.30 -9.30
N TYR A 16 6.60 -16.11 -9.18
CA TYR A 16 6.03 -14.81 -8.96
C TYR A 16 6.64 -14.38 -7.64
N LEU A 17 7.80 -13.77 -7.74
CA LEU A 17 8.34 -13.03 -6.61
C LEU A 17 7.26 -11.98 -6.36
N ALA A 18 6.49 -12.19 -5.30
CA ALA A 18 5.65 -11.18 -4.70
C ALA A 18 6.57 -10.05 -4.23
N ASN A 19 7.16 -9.35 -5.17
CA ASN A 19 7.70 -8.03 -4.94
C ASN A 19 6.48 -7.23 -4.55
N GLY A 20 6.41 -6.88 -3.28
CA GLY A 20 5.26 -6.26 -2.67
C GLY A 20 4.56 -5.32 -3.64
N SER A 21 3.26 -5.39 -3.68
CA SER A 21 2.45 -4.64 -4.63
C SER A 21 3.02 -3.25 -4.82
N PRO A 22 3.27 -2.81 -6.06
CA PRO A 22 3.78 -1.46 -6.29
C PRO A 22 2.92 -0.49 -5.49
N SER A 23 3.54 0.42 -4.79
CA SER A 23 2.83 1.35 -3.93
C SER A 23 1.60 1.92 -4.65
N GLN A 24 0.43 1.78 -4.05
CA GLN A 24 -0.82 2.34 -4.59
C GLN A 24 -0.71 3.84 -4.88
N TYR A 25 0.22 4.52 -4.25
CA TYR A 25 0.38 5.97 -4.34
C TYR A 25 0.80 6.46 -5.73
N LYS A 26 1.41 5.64 -6.56
CA LYS A 26 1.67 5.98 -7.97
C LYS A 26 0.41 6.18 -8.81
N PHE A 27 -0.73 5.66 -8.35
CA PHE A 27 -2.02 5.81 -9.04
C PHE A 27 -2.87 6.98 -8.51
N TRP A 28 -2.35 7.72 -7.56
CA TRP A 28 -2.96 8.97 -7.14
C TRP A 28 -2.46 10.10 -8.01
N ILE A 29 -3.32 10.59 -8.88
CA ILE A 29 -2.98 11.54 -9.94
C ILE A 29 -3.75 12.83 -9.76
N LYS A 30 -3.02 13.94 -9.83
CA LYS A 30 -3.55 15.29 -9.92
C LYS A 30 -3.09 15.88 -11.25
N PRO A 31 -4.00 16.20 -12.18
CA PRO A 31 -3.61 16.78 -13.47
C PRO A 31 -2.77 18.03 -13.26
N GLN A 32 -1.69 18.16 -14.06
CA GLN A 32 -0.80 19.33 -14.08
C GLN A 32 0.03 19.56 -12.79
N ALA A 33 -0.10 18.72 -11.76
CA ALA A 33 0.76 18.84 -10.60
C ALA A 33 2.22 18.55 -10.96
N SER A 34 3.13 19.45 -10.55
CA SER A 34 4.56 19.20 -10.64
C SER A 34 5.00 18.14 -9.62
N MET A 35 6.17 17.54 -9.83
CA MET A 35 6.74 16.61 -8.84
C MET A 35 7.00 17.30 -7.49
N GLU A 36 7.37 18.58 -7.51
CA GLU A 36 7.59 19.36 -6.29
C GLU A 36 6.26 19.62 -5.56
N GLU A 37 5.21 20.00 -6.28
CA GLU A 37 3.87 20.16 -5.72
C GLU A 37 3.39 18.84 -5.10
N GLN A 38 3.51 17.73 -5.81
CA GLN A 38 3.13 16.42 -5.30
C GLN A 38 3.88 16.07 -4.02
N LYS A 39 5.19 16.31 -3.98
CA LYS A 39 6.01 16.05 -2.79
C LYS A 39 5.55 16.88 -1.59
N ASN A 40 5.24 18.16 -1.81
CA ASN A 40 4.78 19.08 -0.77
C ASN A 40 3.38 18.70 -0.27
N ASP A 41 2.46 18.39 -1.17
CA ASP A 41 1.10 17.93 -0.85
C ASP A 41 1.14 16.65 -0.01
N TRP A 42 2.00 15.71 -0.37
CA TRP A 42 2.14 14.45 0.36
C TRP A 42 2.78 14.63 1.72
N ALA A 43 3.79 15.48 1.84
CA ALA A 43 4.39 15.81 3.12
C ALA A 43 3.38 16.50 4.05
N PHE A 44 2.57 17.42 3.51
CA PHE A 44 1.50 18.08 4.23
C PHE A 44 0.46 17.09 4.75
N CYS A 45 -0.06 16.21 3.90
CA CYS A 45 -1.08 15.24 4.29
C CYS A 45 -0.54 14.19 5.28
N ARG A 46 0.72 13.78 5.14
CA ARG A 46 1.38 12.87 6.08
C ARG A 46 1.53 13.53 7.45
N LYS A 47 1.93 14.80 7.48
CA LYS A 47 2.03 15.55 8.73
C LYS A 47 0.66 15.66 9.40
N GLN A 48 -0.39 16.00 8.65
CA GLN A 48 -1.74 16.10 9.20
C GLN A 48 -2.25 14.77 9.77
N SER A 49 -2.03 13.66 9.08
CA SER A 49 -2.43 12.34 9.58
C SER A 49 -1.72 12.00 10.88
N ASN A 50 -0.45 12.36 10.99
CA ASN A 50 0.37 12.11 12.19
C ASN A 50 0.00 13.05 13.37
N ASP A 51 -0.31 14.31 13.11
CA ASP A 51 -0.66 15.28 14.15
C ASP A 51 -1.95 14.90 14.91
N ASN A 52 -2.80 14.06 14.32
CA ASN A 52 -4.01 13.53 14.96
C ASN A 52 -3.78 12.32 15.86
N LEU A 53 -2.53 11.88 16.02
CA LEU A 53 -2.18 10.72 16.83
C LEU A 53 -1.65 11.16 18.20
N SER A 54 -1.94 10.34 19.23
CA SER A 54 -1.28 10.50 20.53
C SER A 54 0.21 10.19 20.44
N GLU A 55 1.01 10.68 21.37
CA GLU A 55 2.44 10.35 21.41
C GLU A 55 2.69 8.84 21.59
N ALA A 56 1.83 8.15 22.34
CA ALA A 56 1.90 6.69 22.48
C ALA A 56 1.67 5.98 21.14
N ASP A 57 0.70 6.44 20.34
CA ASP A 57 0.41 5.88 19.02
C ASP A 57 1.55 6.17 18.01
N LYS A 58 2.13 7.37 18.06
CA LYS A 58 3.31 7.71 17.23
C LYS A 58 4.51 6.82 17.55
N ASN A 59 4.74 6.58 18.83
CA ASN A 59 5.83 5.70 19.27
C ASN A 59 5.59 4.26 18.83
N LEU A 60 4.34 3.78 18.87
CA LEU A 60 3.98 2.44 18.42
C LEU A 60 4.17 2.28 16.89
N LEU A 61 3.80 3.29 16.10
CA LEU A 61 4.05 3.31 14.65
C LEU A 61 5.54 3.28 14.35
N LYS A 62 6.33 4.09 15.06
CA LYS A 62 7.78 4.10 14.92
C LYS A 62 8.42 2.76 15.29
N GLU A 63 7.91 2.11 16.33
CA GLU A 63 8.37 0.77 16.71
C GLU A 63 8.07 -0.26 15.61
N GLY A 64 6.89 -0.21 14.99
CA GLY A 64 6.55 -1.07 13.87
C GLY A 64 7.48 -0.91 12.67
N ASP A 65 7.97 0.32 12.42
CA ASP A 65 8.93 0.58 11.34
C ASP A 65 10.36 0.10 11.65
N THR A 66 10.74 0.06 12.94
CA THR A 66 12.13 -0.20 13.35
C THR A 66 12.34 -1.57 13.98
N ASN A 67 11.31 -2.17 14.57
CA ASN A 67 11.39 -3.41 15.33
C ASN A 67 10.11 -4.25 15.19
N TRP A 68 9.70 -4.47 13.96
CA TRP A 68 8.46 -5.17 13.63
C TRP A 68 8.36 -6.59 14.26
N GLU A 69 9.47 -7.34 14.29
CA GLU A 69 9.48 -8.70 14.83
C GLU A 69 9.06 -8.73 16.31
N ASN A 70 9.60 -7.81 17.12
CA ASN A 70 9.23 -7.72 18.53
C ASN A 70 7.77 -7.29 18.71
N LEU A 71 7.31 -6.34 17.90
CA LEU A 71 5.92 -5.88 17.92
C LEU A 71 4.95 -7.00 17.57
N TYR A 72 5.27 -7.82 16.57
CA TYR A 72 4.44 -8.94 16.13
C TYR A 72 4.12 -9.95 17.23
N HIS A 73 5.05 -10.17 18.16
CA HIS A 73 4.86 -11.08 19.30
C HIS A 73 4.00 -10.50 20.44
N ARG A 74 3.73 -9.21 20.42
CA ARG A 74 2.88 -8.53 21.39
C ARG A 74 1.49 -8.28 20.79
N LYS A 75 0.62 -9.28 20.92
CA LYS A 75 -0.67 -9.32 20.20
C LYS A 75 -1.48 -8.03 20.28
N GLN A 76 -1.66 -7.46 21.49
CA GLN A 76 -2.45 -6.24 21.68
C GLN A 76 -1.82 -5.02 20.98
N ASP A 77 -0.50 -4.88 21.08
CA ASP A 77 0.23 -3.78 20.44
C ASP A 77 0.21 -3.94 18.93
N TYR A 78 0.35 -5.17 18.43
CA TYR A 78 0.24 -5.45 17.00
C TYR A 78 -1.15 -5.17 16.43
N GLU A 79 -2.21 -5.51 17.14
CA GLU A 79 -3.59 -5.18 16.77
C GLU A 79 -3.79 -3.66 16.74
N ARG A 80 -3.28 -2.95 17.76
CA ARG A 80 -3.31 -1.48 17.80
C ARG A 80 -2.52 -0.85 16.67
N TYR A 81 -1.31 -1.32 16.42
CA TYR A 81 -0.47 -0.89 15.29
C TYR A 81 -1.19 -1.07 13.95
N SER A 82 -1.76 -2.25 13.71
CA SER A 82 -2.50 -2.54 12.48
C SER A 82 -3.71 -1.64 12.29
N TYR A 83 -4.40 -1.32 13.36
CA TYR A 83 -5.50 -0.34 13.35
C TYR A 83 -4.99 1.06 12.99
N LEU A 84 -3.88 1.50 13.60
CA LEU A 84 -3.30 2.82 13.36
C LEU A 84 -2.82 2.99 11.92
N ILE A 85 -2.16 2.00 11.35
CA ILE A 85 -1.75 2.00 9.94
C ILE A 85 -2.95 2.21 9.02
N ARG A 86 -4.06 1.51 9.25
CA ARG A 86 -5.29 1.69 8.45
C ARG A 86 -5.90 3.08 8.65
N LYS A 87 -5.94 3.56 9.87
CA LYS A 87 -6.50 4.86 10.23
C LYS A 87 -5.68 5.99 9.61
N GLU A 88 -4.36 5.97 9.79
CA GLU A 88 -3.44 6.95 9.21
C GLU A 88 -3.54 6.97 7.69
N GLY A 89 -3.54 5.79 7.06
CA GLY A 89 -3.71 5.67 5.62
C GLY A 89 -5.04 6.24 5.12
N ALA A 90 -6.13 6.06 5.86
CA ALA A 90 -7.44 6.62 5.51
C ALA A 90 -7.43 8.15 5.58
N TYR A 91 -6.84 8.74 6.63
CA TYR A 91 -6.66 10.19 6.74
C TYR A 91 -5.81 10.74 5.60
N PHE A 92 -4.68 10.10 5.33
CA PHE A 92 -3.79 10.51 4.25
C PHE A 92 -4.50 10.51 2.89
N ARG A 93 -5.19 9.43 2.54
CA ARG A 93 -5.93 9.32 1.27
C ARG A 93 -7.05 10.37 1.15
N ASN A 94 -7.78 10.60 2.23
CA ASN A 94 -8.80 11.65 2.24
C ASN A 94 -8.18 13.04 2.04
N CYS A 95 -7.05 13.33 2.69
CA CYS A 95 -6.36 14.60 2.56
C CYS A 95 -5.91 14.84 1.12
N ILE A 96 -5.19 13.90 0.49
CA ILE A 96 -4.74 14.07 -0.90
C ILE A 96 -5.92 14.16 -1.89
N TYR A 97 -7.03 13.49 -1.62
CA TYR A 97 -8.25 13.64 -2.40
C TYR A 97 -8.79 15.07 -2.33
N GLN A 98 -8.83 15.68 -1.14
CA GLN A 98 -9.24 17.08 -0.97
C GLN A 98 -8.31 18.06 -1.69
N LEU A 99 -7.02 17.71 -1.85
CA LEU A 99 -6.05 18.48 -2.64
C LEU A 99 -6.18 18.28 -4.16
N GLY A 100 -7.16 17.50 -4.61
CA GLY A 100 -7.46 17.31 -6.04
C GLY A 100 -6.89 16.02 -6.66
N TYR A 101 -6.24 15.16 -5.88
CA TYR A 101 -5.79 13.86 -6.38
C TYR A 101 -6.96 12.90 -6.56
N ARG A 102 -6.85 12.05 -7.58
CA ARG A 102 -7.84 11.01 -7.89
C ARG A 102 -7.14 9.66 -8.05
N PHE A 103 -7.77 8.61 -7.55
CA PHE A 103 -7.24 7.26 -7.66
C PHE A 103 -7.53 6.66 -9.04
N LYS A 104 -6.50 6.43 -9.86
CA LYS A 104 -6.61 6.00 -11.26
C LYS A 104 -5.84 4.68 -11.52
N ALA A 105 -5.94 3.71 -10.62
CA ALA A 105 -5.35 2.40 -10.85
C ALA A 105 -6.02 1.70 -12.05
N PRO A 106 -5.23 1.11 -12.96
CA PRO A 106 -5.76 0.35 -14.07
C PRO A 106 -6.35 -0.98 -13.62
N LEU A 107 -7.33 -1.49 -14.37
CA LEU A 107 -8.04 -2.72 -14.01
C LEU A 107 -7.10 -3.92 -13.85
N TYR A 108 -6.10 -4.07 -14.74
CA TYR A 108 -5.15 -5.17 -14.66
C TYR A 108 -4.37 -5.20 -13.33
N TRP A 109 -4.07 -4.03 -12.78
CA TRP A 109 -3.41 -3.93 -11.48
C TRP A 109 -4.38 -4.30 -10.34
N CYS A 110 -5.62 -3.84 -10.41
CA CYS A 110 -6.65 -4.16 -9.41
C CYS A 110 -7.00 -5.66 -9.36
N LEU A 111 -6.85 -6.38 -10.47
CA LEU A 111 -7.15 -7.81 -10.60
C LEU A 111 -5.91 -8.70 -10.44
N ALA A 112 -4.75 -8.13 -10.18
CA ALA A 112 -3.55 -8.93 -9.96
C ALA A 112 -3.71 -9.84 -8.74
N GLN A 113 -3.29 -11.11 -8.88
CA GLN A 113 -3.49 -12.15 -7.85
C GLN A 113 -2.43 -12.11 -6.73
N ASP A 114 -1.44 -11.28 -6.87
CA ASP A 114 -0.20 -11.28 -6.06
C ASP A 114 -0.21 -10.27 -4.92
N GLY A 115 -1.38 -9.94 -4.37
CA GLY A 115 -1.43 -9.06 -3.23
C GLY A 115 -2.81 -8.48 -2.93
N ASP A 116 -2.80 -7.42 -2.15
CA ASP A 116 -4.01 -6.72 -1.68
C ASP A 116 -4.63 -5.77 -2.72
N ASN A 117 -4.22 -5.86 -4.00
CA ASN A 117 -4.58 -4.90 -5.01
C ASN A 117 -6.09 -4.74 -5.19
N THR A 118 -6.83 -5.86 -5.21
CA THR A 118 -8.31 -5.83 -5.31
C THR A 118 -8.93 -5.11 -4.11
N ARG A 119 -8.47 -5.39 -2.90
CA ARG A 119 -8.92 -4.71 -1.69
C ARG A 119 -8.62 -3.22 -1.74
N ILE A 120 -7.39 -2.86 -2.10
CA ILE A 120 -6.96 -1.45 -2.22
C ILE A 120 -7.81 -0.71 -3.26
N CYS A 121 -8.06 -1.32 -4.42
CA CYS A 121 -8.92 -0.72 -5.44
C CYS A 121 -10.35 -0.52 -4.94
N THR A 122 -10.90 -1.52 -4.23
CA THR A 122 -12.24 -1.45 -3.67
C THR A 122 -12.35 -0.33 -2.63
N GLU A 123 -11.41 -0.24 -1.72
CA GLU A 123 -11.36 0.80 -0.68
C GLU A 123 -11.22 2.22 -1.28
N ASN A 124 -10.54 2.35 -2.42
CA ASN A 124 -10.28 3.62 -3.07
C ASN A 124 -11.28 3.97 -4.19
N MET A 125 -12.30 3.14 -4.43
CA MET A 125 -13.33 3.41 -5.45
C MET A 125 -13.99 4.78 -5.28
N LYS A 126 -14.26 5.19 -4.05
CA LYS A 126 -14.86 6.49 -3.71
C LYS A 126 -14.01 7.71 -4.10
N TYR A 127 -12.72 7.49 -4.37
CA TYR A 127 -11.77 8.55 -4.71
C TYR A 127 -11.47 8.65 -6.22
N ARG A 128 -12.22 7.96 -7.06
CA ARG A 128 -11.97 7.92 -8.52
C ARG A 128 -12.52 9.14 -9.27
N ASN A 129 -13.52 9.81 -8.72
CA ASN A 129 -14.22 10.94 -9.36
C ASN A 129 -13.94 12.25 -8.62
#